data_cbd68f3c7cb0570518a02890c2eb2983
#
_entry.id   cbd68f3c7cb0570518a02890c2eb2983
#
_cell.length_a   1.000
_cell.length_b   1.000
_cell.length_c   1.000
_cell.angle_alpha   90.00
_cell.angle_beta   90.00
_cell.angle_gamma   90.00
#
_symmetry.space_group_name_H-M   'P 1'
#
loop_
_entity.id
_entity.type
_entity.pdbx_description
1 polymer ?
#
loop_
_entity_poly.entity_id
_entity_poly.type
_entity_poly.pdbx_seq_one_letter_code
_entity_poly.pdbx_strand_id
1 'polypeptide(L)'
;SADMVSLHAYVEHPRDFGINDYEITLGRYDLDNPDDSSDYTDIISTLKSFDRSTLSAKQQITLDELLMYMENALEYSDLYMFNTQLQTTTGIHVQLPLLFAEYTFEEKKDIDEYIELLCDVDGYFENMSAFEKLRADNGYFMEDTLADEVIESCNSFLETAGSENGALISTFNEKLASVDGLSSQDIADYKAKNVSAVNEHVIPGYQSLVNALTSLKGSNRYSGGLCNYPDGSRYFEYILSSTLGWSKSVDEYDKLVDSYLKKYMLKMQSLALKDSSILDKFDTFSFNMTDPVGILTDLKKRITDDFPEIPDVNYNIKYVSKALEDYTSPAMYFIPQLDNLDINSIYINSSGTSASELYPTLAHEGYPGHMYQTQYFAATNPDWIRYILAPGGYVEGWASYVEVLSYNYAQLSLIHISEP
;
A
#
# COMPACT_ATOMS: atom_id res chain seq x y z
N SER A 1 -20.16 1.95 -7.04
CA SER A 1 -19.85 3.34 -6.66
C SER A 1 -18.42 3.40 -6.17
N ALA A 2 -17.66 4.42 -6.58
CA ALA A 2 -16.32 4.62 -6.03
C ALA A 2 -16.46 5.03 -4.56
N ASP A 3 -15.81 4.30 -3.66
CA ASP A 3 -15.70 4.76 -2.29
C ASP A 3 -14.80 5.99 -2.21
N MET A 4 -15.11 6.89 -1.28
CA MET A 4 -14.47 8.21 -1.22
C MET A 4 -13.00 8.12 -0.81
N VAL A 5 -12.63 7.15 0.04
CA VAL A 5 -11.23 7.00 0.47
C VAL A 5 -10.36 6.50 -0.66
N SER A 6 -10.80 5.47 -1.39
CA SER A 6 -10.08 4.99 -2.58
C SER A 6 -10.01 6.08 -3.66
N LEU A 7 -11.11 6.81 -3.88
CA LEU A 7 -11.13 7.90 -4.84
C LEU A 7 -10.12 8.99 -4.47
N HIS A 8 -10.15 9.46 -3.20
CA HIS A 8 -9.27 10.51 -2.73
C HIS A 8 -7.79 10.09 -2.66
N ALA A 9 -7.51 8.80 -2.50
CA ALA A 9 -6.15 8.27 -2.60
C ALA A 9 -5.55 8.44 -3.99
N TYR A 10 -6.39 8.46 -5.05
CA TYR A 10 -5.93 8.58 -6.44
C TYR A 10 -6.08 9.97 -7.02
N VAL A 11 -7.07 10.76 -6.60
CA VAL A 11 -7.35 12.08 -7.15
C VAL A 11 -7.73 13.07 -6.06
N GLU A 12 -7.18 14.28 -6.11
CA GLU A 12 -7.49 15.36 -5.19
C GLU A 12 -8.81 16.05 -5.56
N HIS A 13 -9.03 16.23 -6.87
CA HIS A 13 -10.21 16.89 -7.42
C HIS A 13 -11.00 15.96 -8.37
N PRO A 14 -11.82 15.04 -7.86
CA PRO A 14 -12.56 14.07 -8.69
C PRO A 14 -13.40 14.71 -9.79
N ARG A 15 -13.91 15.92 -9.58
CA ARG A 15 -14.70 16.65 -10.57
C ARG A 15 -13.94 17.00 -11.84
N ASP A 16 -12.64 17.21 -11.74
CA ASP A 16 -11.79 17.50 -12.90
C ASP A 16 -11.64 16.29 -13.82
N PHE A 17 -11.90 15.10 -13.29
CA PHE A 17 -11.99 13.82 -14.01
C PHE A 17 -13.43 13.49 -14.44
N GLY A 18 -14.39 14.40 -14.25
CA GLY A 18 -15.80 14.18 -14.60
C GLY A 18 -16.56 13.31 -13.57
N ILE A 19 -15.97 13.04 -12.41
CA ILE A 19 -16.60 12.30 -11.32
C ILE A 19 -17.33 13.30 -10.43
N ASN A 20 -18.65 13.48 -10.70
CA ASN A 20 -19.45 14.50 -10.02
C ASN A 20 -20.40 13.93 -8.96
N ASP A 21 -20.76 12.67 -9.09
CA ASP A 21 -21.70 11.97 -8.21
C ASP A 21 -20.95 10.82 -7.53
N TYR A 22 -20.46 11.06 -6.33
CA TYR A 22 -19.86 10.05 -5.48
C TYR A 22 -20.47 10.15 -4.08
N GLU A 23 -20.60 9.01 -3.44
CA GLU A 23 -21.03 8.92 -2.04
C GLU A 23 -19.82 9.10 -1.13
N ILE A 24 -20.01 9.79 -0.01
CA ILE A 24 -18.98 9.92 1.02
C ILE A 24 -19.05 8.67 1.89
N THR A 25 -18.29 7.65 1.53
CA THR A 25 -18.29 6.34 2.17
C THR A 25 -16.92 5.70 2.07
N LEU A 26 -16.60 4.83 3.02
CA LEU A 26 -15.41 3.98 3.00
C LEU A 26 -15.58 2.73 2.10
N GLY A 27 -16.72 2.60 1.46
CA GLY A 27 -17.09 1.43 0.68
C GLY A 27 -17.70 0.30 1.50
N ARG A 28 -18.18 -0.71 0.84
CA ARG A 28 -18.80 -1.91 1.44
C ARG A 28 -18.55 -3.12 0.54
N TYR A 29 -18.42 -4.29 1.15
CA TYR A 29 -18.60 -5.54 0.43
C TYR A 29 -20.06 -5.69 0.03
N ASP A 30 -20.32 -6.01 -1.23
CA ASP A 30 -21.64 -6.46 -1.68
C ASP A 30 -21.82 -7.93 -1.25
N LEU A 31 -22.48 -8.15 -0.12
CA LEU A 31 -22.68 -9.50 0.42
C LEU A 31 -23.73 -10.30 -0.34
N ASP A 32 -24.57 -9.65 -1.16
CA ASP A 32 -25.58 -10.29 -2.00
C ASP A 32 -24.99 -10.72 -3.36
N ASN A 33 -23.95 -10.04 -3.83
CA ASN A 33 -23.24 -10.34 -5.08
C ASN A 33 -21.70 -10.19 -4.90
N PRO A 34 -21.09 -11.06 -4.08
CA PRO A 34 -19.70 -10.86 -3.62
C PRO A 34 -18.64 -11.14 -4.69
N ASP A 35 -19.02 -11.66 -5.85
CA ASP A 35 -18.10 -12.01 -6.94
C ASP A 35 -17.94 -10.93 -8.03
N ASP A 36 -18.74 -9.87 -8.03
CA ASP A 36 -18.73 -8.74 -8.98
C ASP A 36 -18.67 -9.15 -10.48
N SER A 37 -18.97 -10.40 -10.79
CA SER A 37 -18.77 -10.99 -12.13
C SER A 37 -19.59 -10.32 -13.23
N SER A 38 -20.77 -9.79 -12.87
CA SER A 38 -21.61 -9.04 -13.79
C SER A 38 -20.95 -7.72 -14.23
N ASP A 39 -20.34 -7.01 -13.31
CA ASP A 39 -19.70 -5.71 -13.55
C ASP A 39 -18.47 -5.88 -14.44
N TYR A 40 -17.64 -6.88 -14.17
CA TYR A 40 -16.50 -7.23 -15.03
C TYR A 40 -16.94 -7.59 -16.44
N THR A 41 -18.02 -8.35 -16.59
CA THR A 41 -18.55 -8.75 -17.90
C THR A 41 -19.00 -7.54 -18.71
N ASP A 42 -19.69 -6.59 -18.11
CA ASP A 42 -20.18 -5.38 -18.76
C ASP A 42 -19.03 -4.44 -19.16
N ILE A 43 -18.03 -4.28 -18.29
CA ILE A 43 -16.81 -3.51 -18.61
C ILE A 43 -16.05 -4.14 -19.77
N ILE A 44 -15.81 -5.45 -19.75
CA ILE A 44 -15.11 -6.17 -20.83
C ILE A 44 -15.87 -6.03 -22.15
N SER A 45 -17.20 -6.16 -22.13
CA SER A 45 -18.04 -5.99 -23.30
C SER A 45 -17.89 -4.58 -23.91
N THR A 46 -17.88 -3.57 -23.03
CA THR A 46 -17.69 -2.17 -23.43
C THR A 46 -16.30 -1.96 -24.04
N LEU A 47 -15.23 -2.45 -23.38
CA LEU A 47 -13.87 -2.33 -23.88
C LEU A 47 -13.69 -3.02 -25.25
N LYS A 48 -14.28 -4.20 -25.44
CA LYS A 48 -14.24 -4.93 -26.73
C LYS A 48 -15.04 -4.25 -27.85
N SER A 49 -15.93 -3.32 -27.52
CA SER A 49 -16.70 -2.58 -28.53
C SER A 49 -15.90 -1.47 -29.24
N PHE A 50 -14.75 -1.07 -28.69
CA PHE A 50 -13.90 -0.06 -29.34
C PHE A 50 -13.28 -0.58 -30.62
N ASP A 51 -13.36 0.21 -31.70
CA ASP A 51 -12.64 -0.09 -32.96
C ASP A 51 -11.13 0.22 -32.75
N ARG A 52 -10.35 -0.84 -32.53
CA ARG A 52 -8.91 -0.75 -32.29
C ARG A 52 -8.17 0.04 -33.39
N SER A 53 -8.65 0.02 -34.63
CA SER A 53 -8.02 0.72 -35.76
C SER A 53 -8.12 2.25 -35.65
N THR A 54 -9.05 2.75 -34.85
CA THR A 54 -9.24 4.20 -34.61
C THR A 54 -8.40 4.71 -33.46
N LEU A 55 -7.80 3.81 -32.66
CA LEU A 55 -7.04 4.16 -31.47
C LEU A 55 -5.58 4.45 -31.83
N SER A 56 -4.98 5.42 -31.14
CA SER A 56 -3.53 5.64 -31.17
C SER A 56 -2.77 4.44 -30.57
N ALA A 57 -1.48 4.31 -30.86
CA ALA A 57 -0.66 3.24 -30.29
C ALA A 57 -0.68 3.24 -28.75
N LYS A 58 -0.68 4.42 -28.12
CA LYS A 58 -0.79 4.58 -26.67
C LYS A 58 -2.14 4.03 -26.17
N GLN A 59 -3.25 4.44 -26.78
CA GLN A 59 -4.59 3.96 -26.39
C GLN A 59 -4.77 2.46 -26.62
N GLN A 60 -4.12 1.89 -27.66
CA GLN A 60 -4.16 0.44 -27.87
C GLN A 60 -3.48 -0.32 -26.75
N ILE A 61 -2.34 0.19 -26.23
CA ILE A 61 -1.65 -0.40 -25.06
C ILE A 61 -2.57 -0.31 -23.84
N THR A 62 -3.17 0.85 -23.59
CA THR A 62 -4.09 1.04 -22.46
C THR A 62 -5.32 0.12 -22.55
N LEU A 63 -5.88 -0.06 -23.75
CA LEU A 63 -6.99 -1.00 -23.97
C LEU A 63 -6.58 -2.45 -23.70
N ASP A 64 -5.39 -2.87 -24.16
CA ASP A 64 -4.89 -4.23 -23.92
C ASP A 64 -4.66 -4.49 -22.43
N GLU A 65 -4.10 -3.52 -21.73
CA GLU A 65 -3.83 -3.58 -20.30
C GLU A 65 -5.13 -3.67 -19.48
N LEU A 66 -6.12 -2.83 -19.81
CA LEU A 66 -7.44 -2.88 -19.19
C LEU A 66 -8.16 -4.21 -19.45
N LEU A 67 -8.14 -4.71 -20.68
CA LEU A 67 -8.74 -6.00 -21.02
C LEU A 67 -8.08 -7.13 -20.24
N MET A 68 -6.75 -7.16 -20.21
CA MET A 68 -6.00 -8.17 -19.48
C MET A 68 -6.36 -8.16 -17.97
N TYR A 69 -6.42 -6.97 -17.37
CA TYR A 69 -6.76 -6.82 -15.96
C TYR A 69 -8.20 -7.28 -15.67
N MET A 70 -9.18 -6.82 -16.46
CA MET A 70 -10.59 -7.14 -16.24
C MET A 70 -10.91 -8.61 -16.57
N GLU A 71 -10.31 -9.20 -17.62
CA GLU A 71 -10.46 -10.61 -17.93
C GLU A 71 -9.87 -11.52 -16.85
N ASN A 72 -8.72 -11.14 -16.29
CA ASN A 72 -8.13 -11.84 -15.15
C ASN A 72 -9.01 -11.74 -13.90
N ALA A 73 -9.54 -10.55 -13.59
CA ALA A 73 -10.45 -10.36 -12.48
C ALA A 73 -11.73 -11.19 -12.63
N LEU A 74 -12.31 -11.25 -13.83
CA LEU A 74 -13.49 -12.09 -14.11
C LEU A 74 -13.20 -13.58 -13.98
N GLU A 75 -12.05 -14.06 -14.48
CA GLU A 75 -11.67 -15.48 -14.42
C GLU A 75 -11.59 -16.01 -12.98
N TYR A 76 -11.21 -15.14 -12.04
CA TYR A 76 -10.99 -15.52 -10.64
C TYR A 76 -12.01 -14.86 -9.67
N SER A 77 -13.09 -14.28 -10.18
CA SER A 77 -14.10 -13.60 -9.37
C SER A 77 -14.78 -14.52 -8.35
N ASP A 78 -14.94 -15.80 -8.69
CA ASP A 78 -15.48 -16.84 -7.81
C ASP A 78 -14.60 -17.13 -6.57
N LEU A 79 -13.36 -16.63 -6.55
CA LEU A 79 -12.42 -16.79 -5.44
C LEU A 79 -12.54 -15.69 -4.37
N TYR A 80 -13.63 -14.94 -4.35
CA TYR A 80 -13.85 -13.81 -3.42
C TYR A 80 -13.66 -14.17 -1.93
N MET A 81 -13.82 -15.45 -1.55
CA MET A 81 -13.55 -15.90 -0.18
C MET A 81 -12.11 -15.68 0.29
N PHE A 82 -11.16 -15.49 -0.63
CA PHE A 82 -9.80 -15.13 -0.29
C PHE A 82 -9.57 -13.62 -0.21
N ASN A 83 -10.53 -12.80 -0.65
CA ASN A 83 -10.40 -11.34 -0.73
C ASN A 83 -10.68 -10.66 0.62
N THR A 84 -9.81 -10.91 1.62
CA THR A 84 -9.89 -10.20 2.91
C THR A 84 -9.03 -8.94 2.88
N GLN A 85 -9.57 -7.86 3.45
CA GLN A 85 -8.83 -6.62 3.68
C GLN A 85 -8.14 -6.61 5.07
N LEU A 86 -8.30 -7.68 5.86
CA LEU A 86 -7.67 -7.81 7.16
C LEU A 86 -6.41 -8.68 7.06
N GLN A 87 -5.27 -8.02 7.06
CA GLN A 87 -3.94 -8.65 7.05
C GLN A 87 -3.10 -8.03 8.17
N THR A 88 -2.16 -8.77 8.73
CA THR A 88 -1.45 -8.37 9.95
C THR A 88 -0.69 -7.05 9.84
N THR A 89 -0.05 -6.78 8.70
CA THR A 89 0.79 -5.59 8.50
C THR A 89 0.24 -4.58 7.48
N THR A 90 -0.53 -5.04 6.49
CA THR A 90 -1.07 -4.20 5.40
C THR A 90 -2.60 -4.16 5.40
N GLY A 91 -3.23 -4.65 6.46
CA GLY A 91 -4.67 -4.66 6.59
C GLY A 91 -5.26 -3.25 6.74
N ILE A 92 -6.51 -3.09 6.30
CA ILE A 92 -7.19 -1.80 6.31
C ILE A 92 -7.29 -1.18 7.71
N HIS A 93 -7.33 -1.98 8.76
CA HIS A 93 -7.34 -1.51 10.14
C HIS A 93 -6.07 -0.74 10.53
N VAL A 94 -4.93 -1.01 9.86
CA VAL A 94 -3.68 -0.26 9.99
C VAL A 94 -3.62 0.88 8.98
N GLN A 95 -4.05 0.63 7.74
CA GLN A 95 -3.98 1.60 6.65
C GLN A 95 -4.95 2.77 6.84
N LEU A 96 -6.14 2.53 7.38
CA LEU A 96 -7.18 3.54 7.49
C LEU A 96 -6.75 4.80 8.27
N PRO A 97 -6.09 4.71 9.44
CA PRO A 97 -5.56 5.89 10.13
C PRO A 97 -4.52 6.67 9.30
N LEU A 98 -3.72 5.98 8.48
CA LEU A 98 -2.75 6.62 7.59
C LEU A 98 -3.43 7.34 6.42
N LEU A 99 -4.43 6.71 5.80
CA LEU A 99 -5.24 7.34 4.74
C LEU A 99 -5.93 8.61 5.24
N PHE A 100 -6.48 8.57 6.45
CA PHE A 100 -7.02 9.77 7.09
C PHE A 100 -5.94 10.82 7.41
N ALA A 101 -4.74 10.41 7.80
CA ALA A 101 -3.64 11.35 8.03
C ALA A 101 -3.20 12.08 6.75
N GLU A 102 -3.21 11.38 5.60
CA GLU A 102 -2.84 11.94 4.30
C GLU A 102 -3.97 12.67 3.58
N TYR A 103 -5.21 12.54 4.05
CA TYR A 103 -6.34 13.27 3.47
C TYR A 103 -6.11 14.78 3.50
N THR A 104 -6.13 15.47 2.35
CA THR A 104 -5.83 16.90 2.24
C THR A 104 -7.03 17.77 2.56
N PHE A 105 -6.78 18.96 3.15
CA PHE A 105 -7.78 19.98 3.39
C PHE A 105 -7.40 21.25 2.63
N GLU A 106 -8.14 21.60 1.60
CA GLU A 106 -7.99 22.87 0.89
C GLU A 106 -9.11 23.84 1.26
N GLU A 107 -10.32 23.32 1.41
CA GLU A 107 -11.52 24.10 1.72
C GLU A 107 -12.37 23.46 2.84
N LYS A 108 -13.38 24.20 3.31
CA LYS A 108 -14.30 23.70 4.36
C LYS A 108 -15.00 22.40 3.98
N LYS A 109 -15.28 22.22 2.70
CA LYS A 109 -15.95 21.02 2.20
C LYS A 109 -15.13 19.76 2.45
N ASP A 110 -13.81 19.83 2.26
CA ASP A 110 -12.93 18.68 2.49
C ASP A 110 -12.93 18.26 3.96
N ILE A 111 -13.03 19.25 4.86
CA ILE A 111 -13.14 18.98 6.29
C ILE A 111 -14.48 18.33 6.64
N ASP A 112 -15.57 18.80 6.03
CA ASP A 112 -16.89 18.22 6.24
C ASP A 112 -16.94 16.77 5.70
N GLU A 113 -16.42 16.50 4.51
CA GLU A 113 -16.32 15.16 3.91
C GLU A 113 -15.44 14.22 4.75
N TYR A 114 -14.30 14.68 5.23
CA TYR A 114 -13.46 13.94 6.15
C TYR A 114 -14.19 13.51 7.43
N ILE A 115 -14.94 14.43 8.05
CA ILE A 115 -15.71 14.11 9.27
C ILE A 115 -16.81 13.09 8.95
N GLU A 116 -17.45 13.21 7.78
CA GLU A 116 -18.46 12.25 7.34
C GLU A 116 -17.87 10.86 7.13
N LEU A 117 -16.65 10.76 6.55
CA LEU A 117 -15.91 9.50 6.45
C LEU A 117 -15.56 8.90 7.82
N LEU A 118 -15.17 9.72 8.80
CA LEU A 118 -14.97 9.22 10.18
C LEU A 118 -16.25 8.66 10.78
N CYS A 119 -17.40 9.28 10.49
CA CYS A 119 -18.70 8.79 10.94
C CYS A 119 -19.14 7.50 10.22
N ASP A 120 -18.51 7.14 9.11
CA ASP A 120 -18.80 5.91 8.36
C ASP A 120 -18.00 4.69 8.85
N VAL A 121 -17.00 4.88 9.73
CA VAL A 121 -16.06 3.82 10.17
C VAL A 121 -16.77 2.67 10.88
N ASP A 122 -17.75 2.94 11.72
CA ASP A 122 -18.50 1.89 12.43
C ASP A 122 -19.29 1.01 11.45
N GLY A 123 -20.02 1.61 10.51
CA GLY A 123 -20.74 0.89 9.47
C GLY A 123 -19.82 0.12 8.51
N TYR A 124 -18.64 0.68 8.22
CA TYR A 124 -17.62 0.02 7.41
C TYR A 124 -17.11 -1.27 8.09
N PHE A 125 -16.73 -1.20 9.36
CA PHE A 125 -16.28 -2.38 10.09
C PHE A 125 -17.40 -3.37 10.44
N GLU A 126 -18.64 -2.91 10.56
CA GLU A 126 -19.79 -3.81 10.67
C GLU A 126 -19.96 -4.66 9.40
N ASN A 127 -19.93 -4.04 8.22
CA ASN A 127 -19.99 -4.75 6.94
C ASN A 127 -18.80 -5.69 6.75
N MET A 128 -17.60 -5.26 7.08
CA MET A 128 -16.39 -6.10 7.04
C MET A 128 -16.52 -7.32 7.97
N SER A 129 -17.03 -7.11 9.17
CA SER A 129 -17.29 -8.19 10.14
C SER A 129 -18.31 -9.20 9.61
N ALA A 130 -19.31 -8.73 8.87
CA ALA A 130 -20.29 -9.60 8.21
C ALA A 130 -19.64 -10.43 7.08
N PHE A 131 -18.74 -9.84 6.32
CA PHE A 131 -17.95 -10.58 5.30
C PHE A 131 -17.03 -11.61 5.96
N GLU A 132 -16.31 -11.26 7.03
CA GLU A 132 -15.47 -12.21 7.77
C GLU A 132 -16.31 -13.35 8.38
N LYS A 133 -17.54 -13.05 8.81
CA LYS A 133 -18.47 -14.10 9.25
C LYS A 133 -18.88 -15.02 8.10
N LEU A 134 -19.15 -14.49 6.91
CA LEU A 134 -19.43 -15.29 5.72
C LEU A 134 -18.24 -16.23 5.40
N ARG A 135 -17.03 -15.73 5.48
CA ARG A 135 -15.79 -16.51 5.31
C ARG A 135 -15.67 -17.60 6.39
N ALA A 136 -15.93 -17.26 7.65
CA ALA A 136 -15.89 -18.18 8.78
C ALA A 136 -16.92 -19.32 8.66
N ASP A 137 -18.15 -19.00 8.26
CA ASP A 137 -19.23 -19.98 8.05
C ASP A 137 -18.83 -21.00 6.96
N ASN A 138 -17.99 -20.60 6.01
CA ASN A 138 -17.44 -21.45 4.96
C ASN A 138 -16.08 -22.07 5.31
N GLY A 139 -15.49 -21.74 6.45
CA GLY A 139 -14.22 -22.27 6.93
C GLY A 139 -12.97 -21.52 6.42
N TYR A 140 -13.14 -20.34 5.81
CA TYR A 140 -12.09 -19.52 5.23
C TYR A 140 -11.58 -18.42 6.17
N PHE A 141 -12.02 -18.39 7.44
CA PHE A 141 -11.50 -17.42 8.40
C PHE A 141 -9.97 -17.58 8.54
N MET A 142 -9.30 -16.51 8.91
CA MET A 142 -7.85 -16.54 9.15
C MET A 142 -7.48 -17.48 10.31
N GLU A 143 -6.23 -17.92 10.39
CA GLU A 143 -5.74 -18.69 11.52
C GLU A 143 -5.77 -17.84 12.80
N ASP A 144 -6.00 -18.49 13.95
CA ASP A 144 -6.19 -17.81 15.24
C ASP A 144 -5.00 -16.93 15.61
N THR A 145 -3.79 -17.33 15.25
CA THR A 145 -2.56 -16.52 15.49
C THR A 145 -2.58 -15.23 14.69
N LEU A 146 -3.02 -15.25 13.42
CA LEU A 146 -3.15 -14.05 12.59
C LEU A 146 -4.30 -13.17 13.09
N ALA A 147 -5.42 -13.79 13.53
CA ALA A 147 -6.50 -13.04 14.15
C ALA A 147 -6.06 -12.34 15.44
N ASP A 148 -5.22 -12.98 16.26
CA ASP A 148 -4.67 -12.37 17.47
C ASP A 148 -3.78 -11.16 17.13
N GLU A 149 -2.93 -11.22 16.10
CA GLU A 149 -2.11 -10.09 15.65
C GLU A 149 -2.96 -8.91 15.15
N VAL A 150 -4.02 -9.17 14.37
CA VAL A 150 -4.95 -8.12 13.92
C VAL A 150 -5.70 -7.50 15.10
N ILE A 151 -6.16 -8.33 16.06
CA ILE A 151 -6.85 -7.87 17.27
C ILE A 151 -5.90 -7.03 18.14
N GLU A 152 -4.66 -7.44 18.31
CA GLU A 152 -3.64 -6.71 19.08
C GLU A 152 -3.37 -5.35 18.46
N SER A 153 -3.20 -5.29 17.14
CA SER A 153 -3.03 -4.05 16.38
C SER A 153 -4.21 -3.09 16.57
N CYS A 154 -5.46 -3.59 16.44
CA CYS A 154 -6.64 -2.79 16.71
C CYS A 154 -6.69 -2.26 18.16
N ASN A 155 -6.35 -3.09 19.15
CA ASN A 155 -6.33 -2.69 20.56
C ASN A 155 -5.27 -1.61 20.82
N SER A 156 -4.08 -1.74 20.24
CA SER A 156 -3.02 -0.73 20.38
C SER A 156 -3.43 0.62 19.79
N PHE A 157 -4.09 0.62 18.63
CA PHE A 157 -4.68 1.85 18.09
C PHE A 157 -5.71 2.46 19.06
N LEU A 158 -6.59 1.64 19.63
CA LEU A 158 -7.63 2.07 20.57
C LEU A 158 -7.06 2.71 21.86
N GLU A 159 -5.89 2.32 22.34
CA GLU A 159 -5.28 2.88 23.55
C GLU A 159 -5.08 4.39 23.48
N THR A 160 -4.84 4.93 22.28
CA THR A 160 -4.54 6.35 22.09
C THR A 160 -5.56 7.10 21.25
N ALA A 161 -6.45 6.40 20.54
CA ALA A 161 -7.32 6.96 19.51
C ALA A 161 -8.13 8.19 19.97
N GLY A 162 -8.70 8.16 21.18
CA GLY A 162 -9.50 9.27 21.75
C GLY A 162 -8.68 10.35 22.46
N SER A 163 -7.36 10.25 22.52
CA SER A 163 -6.50 11.22 23.19
C SER A 163 -6.10 12.38 22.26
N GLU A 164 -5.66 13.49 22.84
CA GLU A 164 -5.12 14.63 22.06
C GLU A 164 -3.92 14.24 21.18
N ASN A 165 -3.18 13.21 21.59
CA ASN A 165 -2.04 12.67 20.87
C ASN A 165 -2.40 11.52 19.93
N GLY A 166 -3.66 11.10 19.88
CA GLY A 166 -4.15 10.10 18.94
C GLY A 166 -3.98 10.57 17.51
N ALA A 167 -3.59 9.66 16.62
CA ALA A 167 -3.22 10.00 15.24
C ALA A 167 -4.30 10.82 14.52
N LEU A 168 -5.57 10.42 14.61
CA LEU A 168 -6.70 11.10 13.93
C LEU A 168 -7.06 12.46 14.53
N ILE A 169 -6.71 12.70 15.79
CA ILE A 169 -6.97 14.01 16.45
C ILE A 169 -5.80 14.96 16.22
N SER A 170 -4.57 14.48 16.39
CA SER A 170 -3.38 15.31 16.22
C SER A 170 -3.18 15.76 14.78
N THR A 171 -3.21 14.84 13.81
CA THR A 171 -3.06 15.18 12.38
C THR A 171 -4.19 16.07 11.86
N PHE A 172 -5.43 15.84 12.29
CA PHE A 172 -6.55 16.72 11.97
C PHE A 172 -6.29 18.16 12.47
N ASN A 173 -5.84 18.29 13.71
CA ASN A 173 -5.54 19.59 14.30
C ASN A 173 -4.42 20.36 13.56
N GLU A 174 -3.43 19.64 13.08
CA GLU A 174 -2.33 20.18 12.27
C GLU A 174 -2.82 20.66 10.91
N LYS A 175 -3.61 19.82 10.21
CA LYS A 175 -4.18 20.16 8.90
C LYS A 175 -5.12 21.36 8.92
N LEU A 176 -5.94 21.51 9.97
CA LEU A 176 -6.81 22.69 10.11
C LEU A 176 -6.04 24.01 10.11
N ALA A 177 -4.79 24.01 10.58
CA ALA A 177 -3.98 25.22 10.63
C ALA A 177 -3.52 25.70 9.24
N SER A 178 -3.57 24.85 8.22
CA SER A 178 -3.17 25.18 6.85
C SER A 178 -4.33 25.64 5.96
N VAL A 179 -5.59 25.52 6.42
CA VAL A 179 -6.77 25.88 5.62
C VAL A 179 -7.05 27.38 5.75
N ASP A 180 -6.97 28.09 4.63
CA ASP A 180 -7.24 29.51 4.58
C ASP A 180 -8.73 29.85 4.82
N GLY A 181 -8.97 30.98 5.46
CA GLY A 181 -10.31 31.55 5.63
C GLY A 181 -11.15 30.95 6.76
N LEU A 182 -10.60 30.06 7.59
CA LEU A 182 -11.26 29.57 8.80
C LEU A 182 -11.20 30.61 9.91
N SER A 183 -12.35 30.90 10.53
CA SER A 183 -12.40 31.71 11.77
C SER A 183 -11.95 30.85 12.97
N SER A 184 -11.57 31.52 14.07
CA SER A 184 -11.25 30.79 15.31
C SER A 184 -12.42 29.98 15.84
N GLN A 185 -13.66 30.37 15.55
CA GLN A 185 -14.85 29.61 15.90
C GLN A 185 -14.99 28.37 14.99
N ASP A 186 -14.80 28.50 13.67
CA ASP A 186 -14.81 27.36 12.76
C ASP A 186 -13.78 26.28 13.20
N ILE A 187 -12.56 26.72 13.52
CA ILE A 187 -11.49 25.81 13.99
C ILE A 187 -11.91 25.08 15.27
N ALA A 188 -12.50 25.79 16.23
CA ALA A 188 -12.96 25.19 17.48
C ALA A 188 -14.09 24.19 17.24
N ASP A 189 -15.04 24.54 16.38
CA ASP A 189 -16.20 23.69 16.05
C ASP A 189 -15.76 22.42 15.29
N TYR A 190 -14.85 22.55 14.33
CA TYR A 190 -14.30 21.40 13.58
C TYR A 190 -13.49 20.45 14.48
N LYS A 191 -12.67 20.99 15.38
CA LYS A 191 -11.96 20.17 16.38
C LYS A 191 -12.93 19.39 17.26
N ALA A 192 -14.00 20.04 17.71
CA ALA A 192 -15.01 19.37 18.51
C ALA A 192 -15.74 18.28 17.73
N LYS A 193 -16.11 18.54 16.47
CA LYS A 193 -16.74 17.54 15.58
C LYS A 193 -15.83 16.34 15.35
N ASN A 194 -14.54 16.59 15.07
CA ASN A 194 -13.57 15.49 14.86
C ASN A 194 -13.44 14.60 16.10
N VAL A 195 -13.28 15.20 17.28
CA VAL A 195 -13.22 14.45 18.54
C VAL A 195 -14.49 13.65 18.78
N SER A 196 -15.68 14.22 18.47
CA SER A 196 -16.96 13.53 18.57
C SER A 196 -17.01 12.33 17.62
N ALA A 197 -16.67 12.53 16.33
CA ALA A 197 -16.67 11.46 15.32
C ALA A 197 -15.72 10.32 15.70
N VAL A 198 -14.52 10.63 16.18
CA VAL A 198 -13.59 9.60 16.65
C VAL A 198 -14.16 8.81 17.83
N ASN A 199 -14.75 9.46 18.81
CA ASN A 199 -15.29 8.80 20.00
C ASN A 199 -16.59 8.03 19.74
N GLU A 200 -17.43 8.53 18.84
CA GLU A 200 -18.78 7.98 18.62
C GLU A 200 -18.83 6.94 17.50
N HIS A 201 -17.87 6.96 16.55
CA HIS A 201 -17.86 6.09 15.38
C HIS A 201 -16.57 5.29 15.23
N VAL A 202 -15.38 5.94 15.29
CA VAL A 202 -14.11 5.25 15.05
C VAL A 202 -13.83 4.24 16.18
N ILE A 203 -13.83 4.69 17.42
CA ILE A 203 -13.54 3.81 18.57
C ILE A 203 -14.53 2.67 18.67
N PRO A 204 -15.87 2.89 18.59
CA PRO A 204 -16.83 1.80 18.57
C PRO A 204 -16.69 0.86 17.38
N GLY A 205 -16.35 1.38 16.19
CA GLY A 205 -16.12 0.58 14.99
C GLY A 205 -14.97 -0.42 15.17
N TYR A 206 -13.79 0.05 15.62
CA TYR A 206 -12.68 -0.84 15.95
C TYR A 206 -12.99 -1.84 17.06
N GLN A 207 -13.73 -1.40 18.09
CA GLN A 207 -14.15 -2.28 19.19
C GLN A 207 -15.10 -3.37 18.71
N SER A 208 -16.02 -3.03 17.80
CA SER A 208 -16.92 -3.99 17.17
C SER A 208 -16.17 -5.01 16.32
N LEU A 209 -15.18 -4.55 15.53
CA LEU A 209 -14.31 -5.42 14.75
C LEU A 209 -13.55 -6.41 15.64
N VAL A 210 -12.89 -5.93 16.71
CA VAL A 210 -12.20 -6.78 17.69
C VAL A 210 -13.13 -7.86 18.28
N ASN A 211 -14.34 -7.47 18.65
CA ASN A 211 -15.34 -8.42 19.20
C ASN A 211 -15.77 -9.46 18.15
N ALA A 212 -15.99 -9.02 16.90
CA ALA A 212 -16.35 -9.92 15.81
C ALA A 212 -15.25 -10.93 15.54
N LEU A 213 -14.00 -10.48 15.31
CA LEU A 213 -12.86 -11.36 15.05
C LEU A 213 -12.63 -12.34 16.21
N THR A 214 -12.70 -11.87 17.45
CA THR A 214 -12.59 -12.74 18.62
C THR A 214 -13.64 -13.86 18.62
N SER A 215 -14.87 -13.55 18.23
CA SER A 215 -15.97 -14.54 18.19
C SER A 215 -15.82 -15.57 17.06
N LEU A 216 -15.07 -15.23 16.00
CA LEU A 216 -14.87 -16.09 14.83
C LEU A 216 -13.64 -17.00 14.96
N LYS A 217 -12.81 -16.84 15.97
CA LYS A 217 -11.65 -17.73 16.20
C LYS A 217 -12.08 -19.18 16.32
N GLY A 218 -11.24 -20.08 15.83
CA GLY A 218 -11.51 -21.52 15.77
C GLY A 218 -12.44 -21.94 14.63
N SER A 219 -12.89 -21.04 13.76
CA SER A 219 -13.77 -21.37 12.62
C SER A 219 -12.99 -21.73 11.34
N ASN A 220 -11.68 -21.51 11.29
CA ASN A 220 -10.85 -21.95 10.17
C ASN A 220 -10.85 -23.48 10.02
N ARG A 221 -11.09 -23.96 8.79
CA ARG A 221 -11.07 -25.41 8.48
C ARG A 221 -9.85 -25.85 7.67
N TYR A 222 -9.05 -24.93 7.18
CA TYR A 222 -8.02 -25.14 6.17
C TYR A 222 -6.68 -24.53 6.62
N SER A 223 -6.14 -24.97 7.76
CA SER A 223 -4.87 -24.44 8.27
C SER A 223 -3.66 -24.88 7.46
N GLY A 224 -2.56 -24.14 7.58
CA GLY A 224 -1.23 -24.51 7.08
C GLY A 224 -0.92 -24.05 5.65
N GLY A 225 -1.61 -23.06 5.13
CA GLY A 225 -1.32 -22.42 3.84
C GLY A 225 -2.32 -22.73 2.74
N LEU A 226 -2.25 -21.96 1.65
CA LEU A 226 -3.22 -21.99 0.54
C LEU A 226 -3.41 -23.38 -0.10
N CYS A 227 -2.39 -24.22 -0.13
CA CYS A 227 -2.48 -25.57 -0.69
C CYS A 227 -3.51 -26.48 0.02
N ASN A 228 -3.95 -26.11 1.23
CA ASN A 228 -4.94 -26.86 1.99
C ASN A 228 -6.38 -26.32 1.81
N TYR A 229 -6.52 -25.16 1.19
CA TYR A 229 -7.84 -24.57 0.90
C TYR A 229 -8.41 -25.12 -0.40
N PRO A 230 -9.74 -25.33 -0.49
CA PRO A 230 -10.39 -25.52 -1.77
C PRO A 230 -10.03 -24.35 -2.69
N ASP A 231 -9.69 -24.64 -3.94
CA ASP A 231 -9.25 -23.66 -4.94
C ASP A 231 -8.03 -22.80 -4.54
N GLY A 232 -7.33 -23.11 -3.45
CA GLY A 232 -6.15 -22.37 -3.00
C GLY A 232 -5.02 -22.33 -4.03
N SER A 233 -4.86 -23.38 -4.85
CA SER A 233 -3.93 -23.40 -5.98
C SER A 233 -4.32 -22.41 -7.07
N ARG A 234 -5.63 -22.30 -7.41
CA ARG A 234 -6.15 -21.31 -8.36
C ARG A 234 -5.96 -19.88 -7.83
N TYR A 235 -6.17 -19.69 -6.53
CA TYR A 235 -5.94 -18.38 -5.92
C TYR A 235 -4.45 -18.00 -5.96
N PHE A 236 -3.54 -18.96 -5.78
CA PHE A 236 -2.11 -18.69 -5.93
C PHE A 236 -1.74 -18.33 -7.37
N GLU A 237 -2.33 -18.99 -8.37
CA GLU A 237 -2.20 -18.63 -9.79
C GLU A 237 -2.70 -17.19 -10.05
N TYR A 238 -3.83 -16.82 -9.44
CA TYR A 238 -4.35 -15.46 -9.51
C TYR A 238 -3.38 -14.43 -8.92
N ILE A 239 -2.82 -14.67 -7.74
CA ILE A 239 -1.79 -13.79 -7.14
C ILE A 239 -0.59 -13.66 -8.07
N LEU A 240 -0.09 -14.76 -8.64
CA LEU A 240 1.04 -14.71 -9.56
C LEU A 240 0.73 -13.87 -10.80
N SER A 241 -0.48 -13.98 -11.36
CA SER A 241 -0.86 -13.24 -12.57
C SER A 241 -1.20 -11.78 -12.28
N SER A 242 -2.00 -11.51 -11.25
CA SER A 242 -2.50 -10.15 -10.95
C SER A 242 -1.49 -9.28 -10.23
N THR A 243 -0.80 -9.83 -9.22
CA THR A 243 0.12 -9.05 -8.38
C THR A 243 1.53 -9.03 -8.95
N LEU A 244 2.04 -10.18 -9.42
CA LEU A 244 3.40 -10.26 -9.95
C LEU A 244 3.48 -10.05 -11.47
N GLY A 245 2.37 -10.11 -12.19
CA GLY A 245 2.37 -10.07 -13.65
C GLY A 245 2.98 -11.32 -14.29
N TRP A 246 2.98 -12.46 -13.57
CA TRP A 246 3.56 -13.72 -14.04
C TRP A 246 2.59 -14.48 -14.94
N SER A 247 2.96 -14.70 -16.20
CA SER A 247 2.10 -15.30 -17.23
C SER A 247 2.40 -16.78 -17.52
N LYS A 248 3.24 -17.43 -16.71
CA LYS A 248 3.61 -18.84 -16.87
C LYS A 248 3.07 -19.66 -15.72
N SER A 249 3.29 -20.97 -15.77
CA SER A 249 2.82 -21.91 -14.74
C SER A 249 3.50 -21.69 -13.38
N VAL A 250 2.83 -22.16 -12.32
CA VAL A 250 3.38 -22.21 -10.95
C VAL A 250 4.68 -23.02 -10.91
N ASP A 251 4.72 -24.16 -11.64
CA ASP A 251 5.93 -24.99 -11.73
C ASP A 251 7.13 -24.26 -12.33
N GLU A 252 6.92 -23.37 -13.30
CA GLU A 252 8.00 -22.56 -13.88
C GLU A 252 8.44 -21.46 -12.91
N TYR A 253 7.52 -20.88 -12.16
CA TYR A 253 7.83 -19.93 -11.10
C TYR A 253 8.66 -20.59 -9.99
N ASP A 254 8.24 -21.73 -9.48
CA ASP A 254 8.95 -22.49 -8.45
C ASP A 254 10.39 -22.87 -8.88
N LYS A 255 10.56 -23.37 -10.10
CA LYS A 255 11.88 -23.66 -10.67
C LYS A 255 12.76 -22.42 -10.77
N LEU A 256 12.17 -21.27 -11.11
CA LEU A 256 12.91 -20.00 -11.19
C LEU A 256 13.40 -19.58 -9.81
N VAL A 257 12.50 -19.55 -8.81
CA VAL A 257 12.82 -19.20 -7.41
C VAL A 257 13.90 -20.14 -6.87
N ASP A 258 13.73 -21.44 -7.05
CA ASP A 258 14.71 -22.48 -6.65
C ASP A 258 16.09 -22.26 -7.27
N SER A 259 16.14 -21.88 -8.55
CA SER A 259 17.39 -21.62 -9.26
C SER A 259 18.13 -20.41 -8.67
N TYR A 260 17.42 -19.33 -8.38
CA TYR A 260 17.98 -18.14 -7.74
C TYR A 260 18.42 -18.40 -6.31
N LEU A 261 17.61 -19.10 -5.53
CA LEU A 261 17.95 -19.49 -4.16
C LEU A 261 19.27 -20.27 -4.12
N LYS A 262 19.38 -21.32 -4.94
CA LYS A 262 20.62 -22.12 -5.06
C LYS A 262 21.82 -21.28 -5.50
N LYS A 263 21.63 -20.41 -6.48
CA LYS A 263 22.68 -19.50 -6.98
C LYS A 263 23.19 -18.58 -5.85
N TYR A 264 22.29 -17.95 -5.10
CA TYR A 264 22.70 -17.05 -4.05
C TYR A 264 23.27 -17.77 -2.82
N MET A 265 22.75 -18.94 -2.45
CA MET A 265 23.34 -19.76 -1.40
C MET A 265 24.78 -20.17 -1.73
N LEU A 266 25.05 -20.60 -2.96
CA LEU A 266 26.40 -20.93 -3.41
C LEU A 266 27.32 -19.71 -3.42
N LYS A 267 26.80 -18.53 -3.79
CA LYS A 267 27.56 -17.27 -3.73
C LYS A 267 27.91 -16.92 -2.29
N MET A 268 26.96 -16.98 -1.35
CA MET A 268 27.21 -16.77 0.09
C MET A 268 28.26 -17.75 0.63
N GLN A 269 28.13 -19.02 0.33
CA GLN A 269 29.12 -20.04 0.70
C GLN A 269 30.52 -19.72 0.18
N SER A 270 30.62 -19.33 -1.10
CA SER A 270 31.89 -18.96 -1.71
C SER A 270 32.53 -17.74 -1.03
N LEU A 271 31.73 -16.76 -0.65
CA LEU A 271 32.19 -15.57 0.08
C LEU A 271 32.69 -15.95 1.49
N ALA A 272 31.92 -16.74 2.25
CA ALA A 272 32.30 -17.22 3.57
C ALA A 272 33.58 -18.09 3.57
N LEU A 273 33.82 -18.85 2.49
CA LEU A 273 35.05 -19.62 2.32
C LEU A 273 36.26 -18.74 2.00
N LYS A 274 36.05 -17.58 1.31
CA LYS A 274 37.11 -16.62 1.02
C LYS A 274 37.48 -15.78 2.24
N ASP A 275 36.47 -15.40 3.01
CA ASP A 275 36.62 -14.61 4.23
C ASP A 275 35.62 -15.09 5.29
N SER A 276 36.11 -15.86 6.26
CA SER A 276 35.30 -16.41 7.35
C SER A 276 34.72 -15.33 8.30
N SER A 277 35.27 -14.10 8.26
CA SER A 277 34.79 -12.98 9.07
C SER A 277 33.67 -12.19 8.40
N ILE A 278 33.19 -12.63 7.23
CA ILE A 278 32.20 -11.86 6.44
C ILE A 278 30.87 -11.70 7.18
N LEU A 279 30.46 -12.70 7.94
CA LEU A 279 29.23 -12.63 8.73
C LEU A 279 29.37 -11.61 9.87
N ASP A 280 30.49 -11.66 10.60
CA ASP A 280 30.77 -10.69 11.68
C ASP A 280 30.85 -9.25 11.12
N LYS A 281 31.39 -9.07 9.92
CA LYS A 281 31.43 -7.77 9.22
C LYS A 281 30.03 -7.31 8.80
N PHE A 282 29.19 -8.21 8.37
CA PHE A 282 27.81 -7.92 8.01
C PHE A 282 27.01 -7.47 9.23
N ASP A 283 27.11 -8.20 10.34
CA ASP A 283 26.40 -7.88 11.59
C ASP A 283 26.84 -6.55 12.23
N THR A 284 28.08 -6.12 11.96
CA THR A 284 28.61 -4.85 12.49
C THR A 284 28.60 -3.71 11.48
N PHE A 285 28.07 -3.96 10.28
CA PHE A 285 28.02 -2.99 9.21
C PHE A 285 27.01 -1.87 9.50
N SER A 286 27.39 -0.63 9.17
CA SER A 286 26.49 0.51 9.15
C SER A 286 26.91 1.51 8.08
N PHE A 287 25.94 2.18 7.47
CA PHE A 287 26.22 3.29 6.56
C PHE A 287 26.70 4.51 7.36
N ASN A 288 27.58 5.29 6.76
CA ASN A 288 28.11 6.51 7.39
C ASN A 288 27.11 7.69 7.38
N MET A 289 26.01 7.57 6.65
CA MET A 289 24.97 8.57 6.52
C MET A 289 23.71 8.09 7.24
N THR A 290 23.18 8.94 8.10
CA THR A 290 21.97 8.67 8.89
C THR A 290 20.92 9.75 8.76
N ASP A 291 21.24 10.87 8.08
CA ASP A 291 20.30 11.93 7.78
C ASP A 291 19.51 11.62 6.50
N PRO A 292 18.19 11.44 6.55
CA PRO A 292 17.40 11.05 5.38
C PRO A 292 17.51 12.02 4.20
N VAL A 293 17.52 13.32 4.44
CA VAL A 293 17.67 14.33 3.39
C VAL A 293 19.05 14.24 2.72
N GLY A 294 20.09 14.05 3.55
CA GLY A 294 21.44 13.85 3.07
C GLY A 294 21.57 12.60 2.23
N ILE A 295 20.94 11.47 2.65
CA ILE A 295 20.94 10.20 1.90
C ILE A 295 20.27 10.39 0.53
N LEU A 296 19.06 10.95 0.48
CA LEU A 296 18.34 11.17 -0.78
C LEU A 296 19.09 12.13 -1.72
N THR A 297 19.77 13.14 -1.17
CA THR A 297 20.62 14.05 -1.95
C THR A 297 21.83 13.33 -2.53
N ASP A 298 22.47 12.45 -1.76
CA ASP A 298 23.61 11.65 -2.19
C ASP A 298 23.19 10.66 -3.29
N LEU A 299 22.10 9.92 -3.06
CA LEU A 299 21.52 8.99 -4.02
C LEU A 299 21.18 9.70 -5.34
N LYS A 300 20.42 10.80 -5.30
CA LYS A 300 20.05 11.60 -6.48
C LYS A 300 21.29 11.98 -7.32
N LYS A 301 22.39 12.33 -6.65
CA LYS A 301 23.63 12.68 -7.33
C LYS A 301 24.32 11.47 -7.97
N ARG A 302 24.29 10.31 -7.32
CA ARG A 302 25.05 9.12 -7.76
C ARG A 302 24.40 8.36 -8.89
N ILE A 303 23.07 8.42 -8.98
CA ILE A 303 22.32 7.71 -10.02
C ILE A 303 22.42 8.33 -11.41
N THR A 304 22.99 9.53 -11.55
CA THR A 304 23.01 10.29 -12.81
C THR A 304 23.75 9.61 -13.97
N ASP A 305 24.71 8.74 -13.67
CA ASP A 305 25.46 8.00 -14.69
C ASP A 305 24.75 6.71 -15.12
N ASP A 306 23.85 6.17 -14.27
CA ASP A 306 23.23 4.87 -14.46
C ASP A 306 21.75 4.96 -14.88
N PHE A 307 21.08 6.07 -14.57
CA PHE A 307 19.64 6.25 -14.79
C PHE A 307 19.35 7.53 -15.59
N PRO A 308 18.28 7.52 -16.43
CA PRO A 308 17.83 8.71 -17.13
C PRO A 308 17.51 9.87 -16.17
N GLU A 309 17.71 11.08 -16.65
CA GLU A 309 17.34 12.28 -15.91
C GLU A 309 15.80 12.41 -15.82
N ILE A 310 15.32 12.82 -14.66
CA ILE A 310 13.90 13.17 -14.43
C ILE A 310 13.81 14.64 -14.05
N PRO A 311 12.62 15.27 -14.20
CA PRO A 311 12.37 16.60 -13.65
C PRO A 311 12.72 16.67 -12.16
N ASP A 312 12.99 17.87 -11.66
CA ASP A 312 13.18 18.06 -10.23
C ASP A 312 11.89 17.69 -9.47
N VAL A 313 12.06 16.82 -8.50
CA VAL A 313 10.95 16.30 -7.67
C VAL A 313 10.96 17.00 -6.31
N ASN A 314 9.84 17.60 -5.96
CA ASN A 314 9.60 18.05 -4.60
C ASN A 314 9.14 16.86 -3.76
N TYR A 315 9.72 16.69 -2.58
CA TYR A 315 9.32 15.64 -1.66
C TYR A 315 9.41 16.08 -0.20
N ASN A 316 8.55 15.51 0.61
CA ASN A 316 8.53 15.71 2.06
C ASN A 316 8.95 14.42 2.75
N ILE A 317 9.80 14.54 3.77
CA ILE A 317 10.08 13.44 4.69
C ILE A 317 9.20 13.64 5.92
N LYS A 318 8.39 12.64 6.20
CA LYS A 318 7.50 12.58 7.35
C LYS A 318 7.87 11.38 8.22
N TYR A 319 7.42 11.39 9.45
CA TYR A 319 7.64 10.28 10.38
C TYR A 319 6.31 9.66 10.75
N VAL A 320 6.31 8.32 10.81
CA VAL A 320 5.15 7.56 11.28
C VAL A 320 4.83 7.96 12.72
N SER A 321 3.55 8.13 13.05
CA SER A 321 3.16 8.40 14.42
C SER A 321 3.51 7.21 15.33
N LYS A 322 3.88 7.48 16.59
CA LYS A 322 4.26 6.42 17.55
C LYS A 322 3.22 5.33 17.73
N ALA A 323 1.94 5.66 17.58
CA ALA A 323 0.84 4.70 17.71
C ALA A 323 0.80 3.67 16.58
N LEU A 324 1.51 3.91 15.46
CA LEU A 324 1.53 3.07 14.28
C LEU A 324 2.90 2.45 13.97
N GLU A 325 3.95 2.82 14.73
CA GLU A 325 5.32 2.37 14.45
C GLU A 325 5.47 0.84 14.48
N ASP A 326 4.79 0.16 15.40
CA ASP A 326 4.90 -1.30 15.55
C ASP A 326 4.21 -2.08 14.40
N TYR A 327 3.38 -1.40 13.61
CA TYR A 327 2.54 -2.02 12.58
C TYR A 327 2.85 -1.55 11.16
N THR A 328 3.83 -0.68 10.98
CA THR A 328 4.18 -0.12 9.68
C THR A 328 5.57 -0.55 9.22
N SER A 329 5.76 -0.57 7.91
CA SER A 329 7.07 -0.82 7.28
C SER A 329 8.13 0.17 7.75
N PRO A 330 9.43 -0.15 7.63
CA PRO A 330 10.55 0.74 8.00
C PRO A 330 10.51 2.11 7.31
N ALA A 331 10.08 2.15 6.06
CA ALA A 331 9.69 3.37 5.36
C ALA A 331 8.62 3.04 4.31
N MET A 332 7.98 4.07 3.76
CA MET A 332 7.02 3.93 2.66
C MET A 332 6.95 5.22 1.86
N TYR A 333 6.89 5.08 0.55
CA TYR A 333 6.60 6.18 -0.37
C TYR A 333 5.10 6.23 -0.64
N PHE A 334 4.48 7.36 -0.37
CA PHE A 334 3.11 7.61 -0.77
C PHE A 334 3.07 8.14 -2.20
N ILE A 335 2.43 7.36 -3.09
CA ILE A 335 2.22 7.76 -4.48
C ILE A 335 1.31 8.99 -4.46
N PRO A 336 1.72 10.12 -5.08
CA PRO A 336 0.91 11.33 -5.11
C PRO A 336 -0.35 11.12 -5.95
N GLN A 337 -1.36 11.92 -5.67
CA GLN A 337 -2.59 11.93 -6.45
C GLN A 337 -2.32 12.31 -7.92
N LEU A 338 -3.12 11.78 -8.83
CA LEU A 338 -2.91 11.91 -10.28
C LEU A 338 -2.92 13.36 -10.76
N ASP A 339 -3.71 14.21 -10.12
CA ASP A 339 -3.82 15.64 -10.38
C ASP A 339 -2.84 16.49 -9.59
N ASN A 340 -2.05 15.90 -8.69
CA ASN A 340 -1.06 16.59 -7.88
C ASN A 340 0.26 15.79 -7.74
N LEU A 341 0.85 15.40 -8.87
CA LEU A 341 2.08 14.60 -8.92
C LEU A 341 3.33 15.33 -8.37
N ASP A 342 3.20 16.61 -8.06
CA ASP A 342 4.31 17.41 -7.52
C ASP A 342 4.51 17.22 -6.00
N ILE A 343 3.54 16.64 -5.29
CA ILE A 343 3.62 16.44 -3.84
C ILE A 343 3.94 14.98 -3.53
N ASN A 344 5.20 14.69 -3.24
CA ASN A 344 5.68 13.37 -2.89
C ASN A 344 5.96 13.30 -1.38
N SER A 345 5.55 12.22 -0.72
CA SER A 345 5.82 11.99 0.70
C SER A 345 6.52 10.65 0.92
N ILE A 346 7.62 10.68 1.67
CA ILE A 346 8.29 9.48 2.16
C ILE A 346 8.14 9.46 3.67
N TYR A 347 7.47 8.43 4.18
CA TYR A 347 7.34 8.18 5.61
C TYR A 347 8.47 7.31 6.11
N ILE A 348 9.02 7.65 7.27
CA ILE A 348 10.05 6.87 7.96
C ILE A 348 9.49 6.41 9.30
N ASN A 349 9.57 5.13 9.54
CA ASN A 349 9.27 4.52 10.82
C ASN A 349 10.53 4.56 11.70
N SER A 350 10.52 5.39 12.75
CA SER A 350 11.70 5.60 13.61
C SER A 350 12.06 4.37 14.44
N SER A 351 11.11 3.49 14.75
CA SER A 351 11.35 2.27 15.51
C SER A 351 11.79 1.09 14.64
N GLY A 352 11.36 1.08 13.37
CA GLY A 352 11.57 -0.03 12.43
C GLY A 352 12.84 0.09 11.57
N THR A 353 13.58 1.21 11.63
CA THR A 353 14.70 1.45 10.72
C THR A 353 16.03 1.56 11.46
N SER A 354 16.92 0.61 11.23
CA SER A 354 18.30 0.68 11.75
C SER A 354 19.20 1.57 10.88
N ALA A 355 20.29 2.08 11.45
CA ALA A 355 21.30 2.85 10.71
C ALA A 355 21.97 2.06 9.57
N SER A 356 21.92 0.73 9.62
CA SER A 356 22.44 -0.16 8.56
C SER A 356 21.43 -0.38 7.42
N GLU A 357 20.16 0.00 7.61
CA GLU A 357 19.08 -0.24 6.64
C GLU A 357 18.58 1.05 5.99
N LEU A 358 18.74 2.19 6.65
CA LEU A 358 18.15 3.45 6.19
C LEU A 358 18.58 3.86 4.77
N TYR A 359 19.84 3.65 4.40
CA TYR A 359 20.36 4.04 3.08
C TYR A 359 19.72 3.21 1.95
N PRO A 360 19.75 1.86 1.98
CA PRO A 360 19.06 1.05 0.97
C PRO A 360 17.54 1.20 1.00
N THR A 361 16.93 1.38 2.18
CA THR A 361 15.49 1.66 2.28
C THR A 361 15.12 2.98 1.59
N LEU A 362 15.90 4.05 1.76
CA LEU A 362 15.64 5.30 1.05
C LEU A 362 16.01 5.24 -0.43
N ALA A 363 16.85 4.30 -0.84
CA ALA A 363 17.04 4.00 -2.26
C ALA A 363 15.78 3.29 -2.84
N HIS A 364 15.16 2.39 -2.08
CA HIS A 364 13.92 1.71 -2.41
C HIS A 364 12.75 2.70 -2.53
N GLU A 365 12.54 3.55 -1.53
CA GLU A 365 11.40 4.48 -1.48
C GLU A 365 11.61 5.73 -2.35
N GLY A 366 12.84 6.24 -2.45
CA GLY A 366 13.15 7.51 -3.07
C GLY A 366 13.90 7.41 -4.39
N TYR A 367 15.25 7.58 -4.35
CA TYR A 367 16.12 7.59 -5.51
C TYR A 367 17.06 6.38 -5.54
N PRO A 368 17.02 5.55 -6.61
CA PRO A 368 16.17 5.58 -7.80
C PRO A 368 14.94 4.66 -7.72
N GLY A 369 14.37 4.47 -6.54
CA GLY A 369 13.26 3.55 -6.27
C GLY A 369 11.88 4.07 -6.68
N HIS A 370 10.88 3.85 -5.81
CA HIS A 370 9.47 4.13 -6.09
C HIS A 370 9.20 5.57 -6.52
N MET A 371 9.72 6.56 -5.79
CA MET A 371 9.52 7.97 -6.15
C MET A 371 10.10 8.29 -7.53
N TYR A 372 11.32 7.86 -7.81
CA TYR A 372 11.94 8.05 -9.12
C TYR A 372 11.13 7.35 -10.22
N GLN A 373 10.74 6.08 -10.03
CA GLN A 373 9.97 5.30 -10.99
C GLN A 373 8.63 5.97 -11.32
N THR A 374 7.90 6.43 -10.30
CA THR A 374 6.61 7.13 -10.46
C THR A 374 6.80 8.42 -11.25
N GLN A 375 7.78 9.23 -10.91
CA GLN A 375 8.03 10.52 -11.56
C GLN A 375 8.57 10.35 -13.00
N TYR A 376 9.40 9.33 -13.24
CA TYR A 376 9.86 8.98 -14.58
C TYR A 376 8.68 8.54 -15.46
N PHE A 377 7.79 7.69 -14.92
CA PHE A 377 6.60 7.25 -15.63
C PHE A 377 5.67 8.43 -15.92
N ALA A 378 5.45 9.31 -14.96
CA ALA A 378 4.67 10.53 -15.12
C ALA A 378 5.19 11.42 -16.26
N ALA A 379 6.51 11.59 -16.35
CA ALA A 379 7.15 12.37 -17.41
C ALA A 379 6.90 11.80 -18.83
N THR A 380 6.53 10.53 -18.97
CA THR A 380 6.11 9.92 -20.24
C THR A 380 4.68 10.28 -20.64
N ASN A 381 3.93 11.00 -19.79
CA ASN A 381 2.55 11.38 -19.98
C ASN A 381 1.65 10.18 -20.34
N PRO A 382 1.56 9.14 -19.49
CA PRO A 382 0.69 7.98 -19.72
C PRO A 382 -0.79 8.36 -19.62
N ASP A 383 -1.70 7.46 -20.03
CA ASP A 383 -3.12 7.60 -19.70
C ASP A 383 -3.31 7.38 -18.19
N TRP A 384 -4.18 8.17 -17.56
CA TRP A 384 -4.37 8.20 -16.09
C TRP A 384 -4.59 6.83 -15.47
N ILE A 385 -5.39 5.99 -16.12
CA ILE A 385 -5.69 4.64 -15.61
C ILE A 385 -4.44 3.76 -15.44
N ARG A 386 -3.37 4.02 -16.21
CA ARG A 386 -2.15 3.23 -16.15
C ARG A 386 -1.32 3.44 -14.88
N TYR A 387 -1.57 4.51 -14.13
CA TYR A 387 -0.98 4.69 -12.81
C TYR A 387 -1.55 3.70 -11.78
N ILE A 388 -2.80 3.26 -11.99
CA ILE A 388 -3.51 2.38 -11.07
C ILE A 388 -3.27 0.91 -11.40
N LEU A 389 -3.02 0.58 -12.68
CA LEU A 389 -2.93 -0.80 -13.17
C LEU A 389 -1.51 -1.40 -13.12
N ALA A 390 -0.54 -0.72 -12.52
CA ALA A 390 0.84 -1.22 -12.47
C ALA A 390 0.93 -2.52 -11.66
N PRO A 391 1.49 -3.63 -12.21
CA PRO A 391 1.68 -4.86 -11.46
C PRO A 391 2.65 -4.64 -10.30
N GLY A 392 2.24 -5.02 -9.08
CA GLY A 392 3.05 -4.89 -7.86
C GLY A 392 4.43 -5.53 -8.00
N GLY A 393 4.51 -6.71 -8.65
CA GLY A 393 5.79 -7.37 -8.89
C GLY A 393 6.77 -6.59 -9.76
N TYR A 394 6.28 -5.74 -10.68
CA TYR A 394 7.14 -4.81 -11.44
C TYR A 394 7.59 -3.63 -10.57
N VAL A 395 6.67 -3.05 -9.82
CA VAL A 395 6.93 -1.90 -8.96
C VAL A 395 7.92 -2.26 -7.85
N GLU A 396 7.64 -3.33 -7.11
CA GLU A 396 8.48 -3.83 -6.03
C GLU A 396 9.79 -4.46 -6.52
N GLY A 397 9.74 -5.13 -7.67
CA GLY A 397 10.94 -5.70 -8.29
C GLY A 397 11.94 -4.63 -8.73
N TRP A 398 11.46 -3.50 -9.23
CA TRP A 398 12.29 -2.32 -9.50
C TRP A 398 12.93 -1.79 -8.22
N ALA A 399 12.13 -1.53 -7.20
CA ALA A 399 12.60 -0.96 -5.94
C ALA A 399 13.59 -1.90 -5.22
N SER A 400 13.33 -3.21 -5.21
CA SER A 400 14.27 -4.21 -4.67
C SER A 400 15.59 -4.28 -5.48
N TYR A 401 15.52 -4.16 -6.81
CA TYR A 401 16.71 -4.11 -7.64
C TYR A 401 17.60 -2.90 -7.30
N VAL A 402 17.02 -1.72 -7.19
CA VAL A 402 17.78 -0.50 -6.91
C VAL A 402 18.22 -0.41 -5.44
N GLU A 403 17.49 -1.02 -4.52
CA GLU A 403 17.92 -1.22 -3.14
C GLU A 403 19.26 -1.97 -3.09
N VAL A 404 19.34 -3.11 -3.77
CA VAL A 404 20.59 -3.88 -3.86
C VAL A 404 21.69 -3.06 -4.58
N LEU A 405 21.35 -2.32 -5.63
CA LEU A 405 22.29 -1.48 -6.37
C LEU A 405 22.87 -0.35 -5.50
N SER A 406 22.09 0.16 -4.54
CA SER A 406 22.46 1.27 -3.67
C SER A 406 23.71 0.99 -2.83
N TYR A 407 23.99 -0.26 -2.51
CA TYR A 407 25.22 -0.65 -1.83
C TYR A 407 26.48 -0.27 -2.63
N ASN A 408 26.41 -0.26 -3.96
CA ASN A 408 27.50 0.20 -4.81
C ASN A 408 27.69 1.72 -4.74
N TYR A 409 26.60 2.47 -4.57
CA TYR A 409 26.63 3.93 -4.43
C TYR A 409 27.18 4.39 -3.10
N ALA A 410 26.99 3.63 -2.05
CA ALA A 410 27.40 4.01 -0.69
C ALA A 410 28.94 4.06 -0.51
N GLN A 411 29.76 3.79 -1.52
CA GLN A 411 31.25 3.79 -1.50
C GLN A 411 31.81 2.98 -0.34
N LEU A 412 31.25 1.83 -0.08
CA LEU A 412 31.67 1.00 1.02
C LEU A 412 32.97 0.28 0.66
N SER A 413 33.94 0.32 1.58
CA SER A 413 35.12 -0.55 1.50
C SER A 413 34.75 -2.05 1.51
N LEU A 414 33.48 -2.38 1.72
CA LEU A 414 32.86 -3.69 1.57
C LEU A 414 32.55 -4.08 0.14
N ILE A 415 32.63 -3.16 -0.84
CA ILE A 415 32.45 -3.46 -2.29
C ILE A 415 33.44 -4.56 -2.74
N HIS A 416 34.59 -4.68 -2.13
CA HIS A 416 35.49 -5.83 -2.38
C HIS A 416 34.91 -7.19 -1.99
N ILE A 417 33.73 -7.23 -1.32
CA ILE A 417 33.03 -8.45 -0.98
C ILE A 417 31.99 -8.82 -2.07
N SER A 418 31.53 -7.85 -2.84
CA SER A 418 30.46 -8.03 -3.84
C SER A 418 30.95 -8.05 -5.29
N GLU A 419 32.25 -7.81 -5.56
CA GLU A 419 32.75 -7.98 -6.92
C GLU A 419 32.73 -9.45 -7.36
N PRO A 420 32.29 -9.72 -8.62
CA PRO A 420 32.10 -11.07 -9.15
C PRO A 420 33.37 -11.89 -9.31
#